data_f2a4df7d24e0e65adfc842468b9d0ddf
#
_entry.id   f2a4df7d24e0e65adfc842468b9d0ddf
#
_cell.length_a   1.000
_cell.length_b   1.000
_cell.length_c   1.000
_cell.angle_alpha   90.00
_cell.angle_beta   90.00
_cell.angle_gamma   90.00
#
_symmetry.space_group_name_H-M   'P 1'
#
loop_
_entity.id
_entity.type
_entity.pdbx_description
1 polymer ?
#
loop_
_entity_poly.entity_id
_entity_poly.type
_entity_poly.pdbx_seq_one_letter_code
_entity_poly.pdbx_strand_id
1 'polypeptide(L)'
;VTVLLCLQCAIIIILGSINPTFMGIASKNYNQYKWDGAGVDLVGIDYASHNQYDELAQAFLQGKTYIDNDDVPQSLIDMENPYDTTARSKQSQLTGDSYRWDVAYFKGHYYVYFGIVPLLLMYLPFRAVFKVPFPSAVGIMAFALVFSIGVFKLLDLICKKKFKNISVGTYLITALTFVNCCGMTFLVKRPDFYSVPIMTSMAFVVWGIYLWFKGLNTDKKELL
;
A
#
# COMPACT_ATOMS: atom_id res chain seq x y z
N VAL A 1 -7.38 17.74 -20.71
CA VAL A 1 -6.73 17.19 -19.49
C VAL A 1 -7.78 16.72 -18.50
N THR A 2 -8.70 17.60 -18.05
CA THR A 2 -9.69 17.27 -17.00
C THR A 2 -10.56 16.06 -17.36
N VAL A 3 -11.11 16.00 -18.57
CA VAL A 3 -11.95 14.87 -19.03
C VAL A 3 -11.16 13.55 -18.96
N LEU A 4 -9.92 13.57 -19.44
CA LEU A 4 -9.07 12.36 -19.41
C LEU A 4 -8.76 11.93 -17.97
N LEU A 5 -8.46 12.87 -17.09
CA LEU A 5 -8.24 12.58 -15.68
C LEU A 5 -9.50 11.98 -15.03
N CYS A 6 -10.69 12.53 -15.33
CA CYS A 6 -11.95 11.97 -14.83
C CYS A 6 -12.18 10.54 -15.33
N LEU A 7 -11.92 10.27 -16.62
CA LEU A 7 -11.99 8.93 -17.18
C LEU A 7 -11.01 7.97 -16.51
N GLN A 8 -9.77 8.39 -16.30
CA GLN A 8 -8.76 7.59 -15.60
C GLN A 8 -9.17 7.29 -14.15
N CYS A 9 -9.70 8.29 -13.44
CA CYS A 9 -10.23 8.08 -12.08
C CYS A 9 -11.40 7.09 -12.09
N ALA A 10 -12.31 7.20 -13.04
CA ALA A 10 -13.43 6.26 -13.18
C ALA A 10 -12.93 4.83 -13.45
N ILE A 11 -11.92 4.67 -14.32
CA ILE A 11 -11.30 3.37 -14.59
C ILE A 11 -10.69 2.78 -13.31
N ILE A 12 -9.98 3.57 -12.51
CA ILE A 12 -9.39 3.11 -11.24
C ILE A 12 -10.48 2.65 -10.27
N ILE A 13 -11.55 3.42 -10.13
CA ILE A 13 -12.67 3.08 -9.25
C ILE A 13 -13.34 1.78 -9.73
N ILE A 14 -13.61 1.66 -11.03
CA ILE A 14 -14.19 0.45 -11.59
C ILE A 14 -13.27 -0.75 -11.37
N LEU A 15 -11.99 -0.62 -11.69
CA LEU A 15 -11.02 -1.69 -11.50
C LEU A 15 -10.90 -2.10 -10.03
N GLY A 16 -10.88 -1.16 -9.11
CA GLY A 16 -10.82 -1.42 -7.67
C GLY A 16 -12.11 -2.03 -7.12
N SER A 17 -13.25 -1.80 -7.77
CA SER A 17 -14.56 -2.30 -7.35
C SER A 17 -14.92 -3.68 -7.96
N ILE A 18 -14.26 -4.11 -9.04
CA ILE A 18 -14.51 -5.40 -9.69
C ILE A 18 -13.63 -6.48 -9.07
N ASN A 19 -14.26 -7.59 -8.67
CA ASN A 19 -13.55 -8.74 -8.10
C ASN A 19 -12.50 -9.30 -9.08
N PRO A 20 -11.25 -9.59 -8.64
CA PRO A 20 -10.13 -10.01 -9.49
C PRO A 20 -10.22 -11.44 -10.06
N THR A 21 -11.36 -12.13 -9.98
CA THR A 21 -11.60 -13.42 -10.62
C THR A 21 -11.24 -13.45 -12.11
N PHE A 22 -11.07 -12.29 -12.72
CA PHE A 22 -10.75 -12.13 -14.13
C PHE A 22 -9.37 -12.66 -14.55
N MET A 23 -8.40 -12.83 -13.66
CA MET A 23 -7.01 -13.12 -14.05
C MET A 23 -6.55 -14.55 -13.79
N GLY A 24 -7.43 -15.49 -13.49
CA GLY A 24 -7.02 -16.87 -13.18
C GLY A 24 -6.10 -17.00 -11.94
N ILE A 25 -5.71 -15.90 -11.35
CA ILE A 25 -4.99 -15.81 -10.08
C ILE A 25 -6.00 -15.84 -8.91
N ALA A 26 -7.26 -15.98 -9.23
CA ALA A 26 -8.29 -16.21 -8.26
C ALA A 26 -8.09 -17.57 -7.62
N SER A 27 -7.18 -17.63 -6.69
CA SER A 27 -7.45 -18.54 -5.59
C SER A 27 -8.82 -18.15 -5.04
N LYS A 28 -9.60 -19.13 -4.60
CA LYS A 28 -10.91 -18.95 -3.98
C LYS A 28 -10.93 -17.93 -2.82
N ASN A 29 -9.81 -17.33 -2.52
CA ASN A 29 -9.46 -16.52 -1.37
C ASN A 29 -9.34 -15.02 -1.67
N TYR A 30 -9.54 -14.53 -2.92
CA TYR A 30 -9.54 -13.11 -3.25
C TYR A 30 -10.97 -12.56 -3.31
N ASN A 31 -11.67 -12.53 -2.19
CA ASN A 31 -12.89 -11.74 -2.07
C ASN A 31 -12.51 -10.31 -1.72
N GLN A 32 -12.81 -9.34 -2.56
CA GLN A 32 -12.53 -7.92 -2.28
C GLN A 32 -13.46 -7.34 -1.23
N TYR A 33 -14.60 -7.96 -1.01
CA TYR A 33 -15.62 -7.47 -0.11
C TYR A 33 -16.25 -8.64 0.64
N LYS A 34 -16.01 -8.71 1.93
CA LYS A 34 -16.70 -9.62 2.82
C LYS A 34 -17.22 -8.83 3.99
N TRP A 35 -18.53 -8.86 4.17
CA TRP A 35 -19.18 -8.36 5.37
C TRP A 35 -19.33 -9.52 6.34
N ASP A 36 -18.70 -9.43 7.51
CA ASP A 36 -18.78 -10.45 8.55
C ASP A 36 -19.75 -10.08 9.69
N GLY A 37 -20.52 -8.99 9.53
CA GLY A 37 -21.43 -8.44 10.53
C GLY A 37 -20.77 -7.46 11.51
N ALA A 38 -19.45 -7.40 11.58
CA ALA A 38 -18.69 -6.50 12.46
C ALA A 38 -17.89 -5.45 11.69
N GLY A 39 -17.58 -5.70 10.41
CA GLY A 39 -16.83 -4.78 9.56
C GLY A 39 -16.81 -5.23 8.10
N VAL A 40 -16.37 -4.34 7.21
CA VAL A 40 -16.16 -4.66 5.79
C VAL A 40 -14.72 -5.14 5.61
N ASP A 41 -14.53 -6.42 5.41
CA ASP A 41 -13.27 -6.95 4.93
C ASP A 41 -13.18 -6.76 3.42
N LEU A 42 -12.50 -5.70 3.00
CA LEU A 42 -12.29 -5.37 1.59
C LEU A 42 -11.07 -6.07 0.98
N VAL A 43 -10.34 -6.83 1.74
CA VAL A 43 -9.14 -7.50 1.26
C VAL A 43 -9.43 -8.95 0.91
N GLY A 44 -10.47 -9.56 1.51
CA GLY A 44 -10.98 -10.90 1.17
C GLY A 44 -9.97 -12.00 0.94
N ILE A 45 -8.78 -11.78 1.36
CA ILE A 45 -7.83 -12.82 1.62
C ILE A 45 -8.04 -13.15 3.06
N ASP A 46 -8.05 -14.41 3.37
CA ASP A 46 -8.05 -14.89 4.75
C ASP A 46 -6.71 -14.48 5.42
N TYR A 47 -6.50 -13.18 5.50
CA TYR A 47 -5.37 -12.52 6.15
C TYR A 47 -5.75 -12.12 7.59
N ALA A 48 -6.68 -12.81 8.19
CA ALA A 48 -6.88 -12.66 9.62
C ALA A 48 -5.55 -12.81 10.39
N SER A 49 -4.59 -13.51 9.78
CA SER A 49 -3.23 -13.68 10.32
C SER A 49 -2.16 -12.71 9.79
N HIS A 50 -2.46 -11.81 8.84
CA HIS A 50 -1.40 -11.09 8.13
C HIS A 50 -1.69 -9.62 7.81
N ASN A 51 -2.67 -8.99 8.43
CA ASN A 51 -2.88 -7.54 8.28
C ASN A 51 -1.95 -6.75 9.21
N GLN A 52 -0.67 -6.79 8.93
CA GLN A 52 0.39 -6.20 9.76
C GLN A 52 0.19 -4.71 10.04
N TYR A 53 -0.38 -3.94 9.10
CA TYR A 53 -0.69 -2.52 9.33
C TYR A 53 -1.81 -2.32 10.32
N ASP A 54 -2.83 -3.14 10.29
CA ASP A 54 -3.94 -3.04 11.22
C ASP A 54 -3.54 -3.49 12.63
N GLU A 55 -2.76 -4.57 12.72
CA GLU A 55 -2.17 -5.04 13.98
C GLU A 55 -1.25 -3.98 14.58
N LEU A 56 -0.42 -3.34 13.76
CA LEU A 56 0.45 -2.25 14.22
C LEU A 56 -0.37 -1.02 14.64
N ALA A 57 -1.48 -0.72 13.97
CA ALA A 57 -2.39 0.33 14.38
C ALA A 57 -2.99 0.04 15.77
N GLN A 58 -3.38 -1.21 16.00
CA GLN A 58 -3.87 -1.66 17.31
C GLN A 58 -2.80 -1.56 18.38
N ALA A 59 -1.57 -2.00 18.06
CA ALA A 59 -0.43 -1.91 18.96
C ALA A 59 -0.14 -0.45 19.34
N PHE A 60 -0.14 0.47 18.38
CA PHE A 60 0.05 1.91 18.63
C PHE A 60 -1.03 2.50 19.54
N LEU A 61 -2.28 2.10 19.38
CA LEU A 61 -3.37 2.53 20.27
C LEU A 61 -3.20 2.01 21.71
N GLN A 62 -2.41 0.95 21.89
CA GLN A 62 -2.04 0.39 23.19
C GLN A 62 -0.70 0.93 23.72
N GLY A 63 -0.05 1.88 23.01
CA GLY A 63 1.26 2.43 23.38
C GLY A 63 2.44 1.51 23.04
N LYS A 64 2.24 0.48 22.18
CA LYS A 64 3.28 -0.46 21.75
C LYS A 64 3.77 -0.11 20.33
N THR A 65 5.02 -0.42 20.04
CA THR A 65 5.63 -0.23 18.70
C THR A 65 5.87 -1.56 17.97
N TYR A 66 5.43 -2.66 18.53
CA TYR A 66 5.60 -4.03 18.04
C TYR A 66 4.24 -4.75 18.04
N ILE A 67 4.14 -5.81 17.25
CA ILE A 67 2.93 -6.62 17.13
C ILE A 67 3.12 -7.93 17.89
N ASP A 68 2.28 -8.13 18.92
CA ASP A 68 2.29 -9.31 19.80
C ASP A 68 1.01 -10.14 19.68
N ASN A 69 0.25 -9.98 18.60
CA ASN A 69 -1.02 -10.70 18.45
C ASN A 69 -0.83 -12.22 18.31
N ASP A 70 0.35 -12.63 17.85
CA ASP A 70 0.77 -14.01 17.85
C ASP A 70 1.89 -14.17 18.86
N ASP A 71 1.74 -15.10 19.79
CA ASP A 71 2.80 -15.42 20.75
C ASP A 71 4.06 -15.81 19.98
N VAL A 72 5.17 -15.13 20.29
CA VAL A 72 6.45 -15.52 19.72
C VAL A 72 6.83 -16.89 20.26
N PRO A 73 7.05 -17.90 19.41
CA PRO A 73 7.36 -19.23 19.89
C PRO A 73 8.58 -19.25 20.80
N GLN A 74 8.49 -19.96 21.92
CA GLN A 74 9.60 -20.08 22.87
C GLN A 74 10.86 -20.64 22.17
N SER A 75 10.67 -21.54 21.21
CA SER A 75 11.76 -22.07 20.38
C SER A 75 12.55 -21.01 19.61
N LEU A 76 11.92 -19.87 19.25
CA LEU A 76 12.59 -18.74 18.60
C LEU A 76 13.31 -17.85 19.63
N ILE A 77 12.72 -17.70 20.81
CA ILE A 77 13.30 -16.90 21.90
C ILE A 77 14.59 -17.55 22.42
N ASP A 78 14.57 -18.87 22.57
CA ASP A 78 15.70 -19.64 23.13
C ASP A 78 16.81 -19.93 22.11
N MET A 79 16.64 -19.49 20.86
CA MET A 79 17.61 -19.69 19.80
C MET A 79 18.88 -18.86 20.04
N GLU A 80 20.05 -19.45 19.94
CA GLU A 80 21.34 -18.75 20.02
C GLU A 80 21.45 -17.69 18.91
N ASN A 81 21.05 -18.04 17.69
CA ASN A 81 20.96 -17.11 16.56
C ASN A 81 19.60 -17.19 15.86
N PRO A 82 18.60 -16.41 16.27
CA PRO A 82 17.27 -16.42 15.67
C PRO A 82 17.23 -15.83 14.25
N TYR A 83 18.34 -15.31 13.73
CA TYR A 83 18.45 -14.75 12.39
C TYR A 83 18.98 -15.74 11.36
N ASP A 84 19.48 -16.90 11.80
CA ASP A 84 19.89 -17.99 10.90
C ASP A 84 18.64 -18.72 10.36
N THR A 85 18.35 -18.49 9.09
CA THR A 85 17.19 -19.08 8.41
C THR A 85 17.25 -20.60 8.34
N THR A 86 18.45 -21.19 8.24
CA THR A 86 18.65 -22.64 8.21
C THR A 86 18.36 -23.26 9.59
N ALA A 87 18.89 -22.62 10.63
CA ALA A 87 18.64 -23.05 12.00
C ALA A 87 17.15 -22.92 12.36
N ARG A 88 16.51 -21.79 11.95
CA ARG A 88 15.05 -21.62 12.13
C ARG A 88 14.24 -22.69 11.44
N SER A 89 14.57 -23.02 10.18
CA SER A 89 13.87 -24.08 9.44
C SER A 89 14.00 -25.45 10.12
N LYS A 90 15.19 -25.79 10.61
CA LYS A 90 15.39 -27.03 11.37
C LYS A 90 14.59 -27.04 12.66
N GLN A 91 14.62 -25.94 13.41
CA GLN A 91 13.88 -25.81 14.66
C GLN A 91 12.39 -25.93 14.43
N SER A 92 11.84 -25.25 13.42
CA SER A 92 10.44 -25.37 13.02
C SER A 92 10.02 -26.81 12.70
N GLN A 93 10.89 -27.57 12.02
CA GLN A 93 10.63 -28.99 11.73
C GLN A 93 10.64 -29.86 12.99
N LEU A 94 11.46 -29.53 13.98
CA LEU A 94 11.59 -30.28 15.22
C LEU A 94 10.47 -29.99 16.21
N THR A 95 10.08 -28.73 16.35
CA THR A 95 9.07 -28.28 17.34
C THR A 95 7.67 -28.22 16.78
N GLY A 96 7.49 -28.19 15.45
CA GLY A 96 6.22 -27.92 14.81
C GLY A 96 5.81 -26.44 14.86
N ASP A 97 6.64 -25.54 15.40
CA ASP A 97 6.36 -24.13 15.50
C ASP A 97 6.40 -23.47 14.13
N SER A 98 5.45 -22.57 13.86
CA SER A 98 5.47 -21.74 12.69
C SER A 98 5.97 -20.33 13.06
N TYR A 99 6.95 -19.85 12.32
CA TYR A 99 7.47 -18.50 12.50
C TYR A 99 6.74 -17.53 11.58
N ARG A 100 6.44 -16.36 12.09
CA ARG A 100 5.72 -15.34 11.33
C ARG A 100 6.56 -14.83 10.16
N TRP A 101 5.94 -14.71 8.99
CA TRP A 101 6.56 -14.18 7.77
C TRP A 101 6.44 -12.65 7.71
N ASP A 102 7.39 -12.03 7.00
CA ASP A 102 7.38 -10.61 6.66
C ASP A 102 7.32 -9.66 7.87
N VAL A 103 7.89 -10.10 8.97
CA VAL A 103 8.12 -9.30 10.18
C VAL A 103 9.59 -9.40 10.60
N ALA A 104 10.10 -8.37 11.22
CA ALA A 104 11.40 -8.38 11.86
C ALA A 104 11.25 -8.88 13.30
N TYR A 105 12.07 -9.86 13.69
CA TYR A 105 12.15 -10.32 15.08
C TYR A 105 13.28 -9.57 15.79
N PHE A 106 12.98 -9.04 16.99
CA PHE A 106 13.98 -8.43 17.85
C PHE A 106 13.59 -8.52 19.32
N LYS A 107 14.47 -9.06 20.15
CA LYS A 107 14.32 -9.17 21.63
C LYS A 107 12.96 -9.72 22.07
N GLY A 108 12.51 -10.80 21.46
CA GLY A 108 11.26 -11.46 21.84
C GLY A 108 9.99 -10.84 21.25
N HIS A 109 10.11 -9.87 20.33
CA HIS A 109 8.96 -9.20 19.72
C HIS A 109 9.06 -9.18 18.20
N TYR A 110 7.90 -9.09 17.54
CA TYR A 110 7.80 -8.90 16.11
C TYR A 110 7.55 -7.43 15.75
N TYR A 111 8.28 -6.93 14.76
CA TYR A 111 8.19 -5.56 14.26
C TYR A 111 7.82 -5.54 12.79
N VAL A 112 6.93 -4.63 12.42
CA VAL A 112 6.63 -4.35 11.01
C VAL A 112 7.73 -3.44 10.46
N TYR A 113 8.40 -3.88 9.38
CA TYR A 113 9.49 -3.13 8.75
C TYR A 113 9.06 -2.34 7.51
N PHE A 114 7.80 -2.45 7.12
CA PHE A 114 7.24 -1.64 6.05
C PHE A 114 7.06 -0.18 6.50
N GLY A 115 7.06 0.74 5.54
CA GLY A 115 6.98 2.17 5.84
C GLY A 115 5.78 2.55 6.70
N ILE A 116 6.00 3.39 7.70
CA ILE A 116 4.99 3.81 8.69
C ILE A 116 3.94 4.78 8.12
N VAL A 117 4.18 5.40 6.96
CA VAL A 117 3.31 6.44 6.40
C VAL A 117 1.88 5.96 6.16
N PRO A 118 1.64 4.78 5.54
CA PRO A 118 0.28 4.26 5.40
C PRO A 118 -0.42 4.06 6.74
N LEU A 119 0.32 3.56 7.75
CA LEU A 119 -0.20 3.39 9.09
C LEU A 119 -0.75 4.70 9.65
N LEU A 120 0.07 5.75 9.66
CA LEU A 120 -0.27 7.04 10.26
C LEU A 120 -1.40 7.77 9.53
N LEU A 121 -1.48 7.61 8.21
CA LEU A 121 -2.46 8.33 7.40
C LEU A 121 -3.83 7.63 7.31
N MET A 122 -3.86 6.31 7.39
CA MET A 122 -5.08 5.55 7.13
C MET A 122 -5.46 4.62 8.29
N TYR A 123 -4.60 3.66 8.62
CA TYR A 123 -4.96 2.59 9.55
C TYR A 123 -5.18 3.09 10.96
N LEU A 124 -4.24 3.86 11.49
CA LEU A 124 -4.31 4.36 12.87
C LEU A 124 -5.50 5.30 13.11
N PRO A 125 -5.74 6.35 12.31
CA PRO A 125 -6.88 7.24 12.52
C PRO A 125 -8.22 6.53 12.30
N PHE A 126 -8.31 5.65 11.29
CA PHE A 126 -9.52 4.91 11.04
C PHE A 126 -9.86 3.97 12.21
N ARG A 127 -8.87 3.19 12.67
CA ARG A 127 -9.08 2.28 13.79
C ARG A 127 -9.37 3.00 15.10
N ALA A 128 -8.75 4.17 15.31
CA ALA A 128 -9.04 4.98 16.48
C ALA A 128 -10.52 5.44 16.55
N VAL A 129 -11.09 5.78 15.39
CA VAL A 129 -12.48 6.28 15.29
C VAL A 129 -13.48 5.13 15.22
N PHE A 130 -13.30 4.21 14.28
CA PHE A 130 -14.31 3.19 13.95
C PHE A 130 -14.15 1.88 14.71
N LYS A 131 -13.00 1.64 15.36
CA LYS A 131 -12.69 0.42 16.14
C LYS A 131 -12.69 -0.88 15.33
N VAL A 132 -12.69 -0.80 14.00
CA VAL A 132 -12.63 -1.91 13.06
C VAL A 132 -11.39 -1.80 12.16
N PRO A 133 -10.94 -2.92 11.54
CA PRO A 133 -9.83 -2.90 10.60
C PRO A 133 -10.06 -1.95 9.44
N PHE A 134 -8.98 -1.28 8.98
CA PHE A 134 -9.04 -0.43 7.79
C PHE A 134 -9.01 -1.27 6.52
N PRO A 135 -9.94 -1.04 5.57
CA PRO A 135 -9.96 -1.78 4.31
C PRO A 135 -8.84 -1.35 3.38
N SER A 136 -7.77 -2.14 3.30
CA SER A 136 -6.56 -1.86 2.50
C SER A 136 -6.86 -1.53 1.04
N ALA A 137 -7.84 -2.20 0.43
CA ALA A 137 -8.25 -1.94 -0.95
C ALA A 137 -8.72 -0.49 -1.17
N VAL A 138 -9.43 0.08 -0.21
CA VAL A 138 -9.86 1.49 -0.26
C VAL A 138 -8.66 2.42 -0.19
N GLY A 139 -7.69 2.11 0.68
CA GLY A 139 -6.47 2.89 0.79
C GLY A 139 -5.64 2.87 -0.49
N ILE A 140 -5.43 1.69 -1.08
CA ILE A 140 -4.71 1.51 -2.34
C ILE A 140 -5.41 2.28 -3.46
N MET A 141 -6.73 2.18 -3.58
CA MET A 141 -7.52 2.91 -4.57
C MET A 141 -7.40 4.43 -4.37
N ALA A 142 -7.50 4.91 -3.13
CA ALA A 142 -7.36 6.34 -2.82
C ALA A 142 -5.96 6.86 -3.23
N PHE A 143 -4.89 6.14 -2.90
CA PHE A 143 -3.54 6.52 -3.33
C PHE A 143 -3.31 6.38 -4.83
N ALA A 144 -3.97 5.44 -5.52
CA ALA A 144 -3.94 5.35 -6.97
C ALA A 144 -4.58 6.59 -7.63
N LEU A 145 -5.67 7.10 -7.06
CA LEU A 145 -6.27 8.36 -7.50
C LEU A 145 -5.33 9.55 -7.26
N VAL A 146 -4.75 9.65 -6.06
CA VAL A 146 -3.77 10.70 -5.72
C VAL A 146 -2.56 10.63 -6.65
N PHE A 147 -2.02 9.45 -6.91
CA PHE A 147 -0.93 9.23 -7.85
C PHE A 147 -1.29 9.71 -9.26
N SER A 148 -2.44 9.30 -9.79
CA SER A 148 -2.89 9.69 -11.12
C SER A 148 -3.04 11.19 -11.26
N ILE A 149 -3.64 11.86 -10.29
CA ILE A 149 -3.74 13.33 -10.26
C ILE A 149 -2.34 13.97 -10.27
N GLY A 150 -1.41 13.42 -9.49
CA GLY A 150 -0.02 13.88 -9.44
C GLY A 150 0.69 13.75 -10.78
N VAL A 151 0.55 12.60 -11.47
CA VAL A 151 1.12 12.38 -12.80
C VAL A 151 0.60 13.41 -13.81
N PHE A 152 -0.72 13.61 -13.86
CA PHE A 152 -1.31 14.59 -14.79
C PHE A 152 -0.84 16.02 -14.50
N LYS A 153 -0.73 16.41 -13.22
CA LYS A 153 -0.22 17.72 -12.84
C LYS A 153 1.26 17.90 -13.19
N LEU A 154 2.06 16.88 -12.96
CA LEU A 154 3.49 16.87 -13.30
C LEU A 154 3.70 16.99 -14.81
N LEU A 155 3.00 16.16 -15.60
CA LEU A 155 3.08 16.21 -17.05
C LEU A 155 2.62 17.55 -17.62
N ASP A 156 1.50 18.09 -17.12
CA ASP A 156 1.01 19.42 -17.54
C ASP A 156 2.04 20.52 -17.26
N LEU A 157 2.70 20.47 -16.09
CA LEU A 157 3.77 21.41 -15.74
C LEU A 157 4.98 21.29 -16.68
N ILE A 158 5.42 20.05 -16.99
CA ILE A 158 6.54 19.79 -17.89
C ILE A 158 6.20 20.26 -19.32
N CYS A 159 5.01 19.87 -19.81
CA CYS A 159 4.57 20.22 -21.16
C CYS A 159 4.46 21.73 -21.36
N LYS A 160 3.85 22.45 -20.44
CA LYS A 160 3.75 23.91 -20.50
C LYS A 160 5.09 24.62 -20.56
N LYS A 161 6.14 24.03 -19.96
CA LYS A 161 7.46 24.65 -19.87
C LYS A 161 8.40 24.26 -21.00
N LYS A 162 8.46 22.98 -21.30
CA LYS A 162 9.48 22.41 -22.20
C LYS A 162 8.92 22.02 -23.57
N PHE A 163 7.65 21.71 -23.67
CA PHE A 163 7.03 21.17 -24.87
C PHE A 163 5.76 21.93 -25.27
N LYS A 164 5.88 23.25 -25.47
CA LYS A 164 4.72 24.15 -25.70
C LYS A 164 3.84 23.76 -26.89
N ASN A 165 4.40 23.04 -27.88
CA ASN A 165 3.72 22.64 -29.11
C ASN A 165 3.42 21.13 -29.15
N ILE A 166 3.38 20.46 -27.99
CA ILE A 166 3.04 19.03 -27.94
C ILE A 166 1.63 18.79 -28.49
N SER A 167 1.46 17.79 -29.32
CA SER A 167 0.13 17.40 -29.79
C SER A 167 -0.71 16.83 -28.66
N VAL A 168 -2.04 17.03 -28.74
CA VAL A 168 -2.97 16.45 -27.77
C VAL A 168 -2.82 14.92 -27.74
N GLY A 169 -2.66 14.28 -28.90
CA GLY A 169 -2.48 12.83 -28.98
C GLY A 169 -1.22 12.36 -28.25
N THR A 170 -0.09 13.02 -28.46
CA THR A 170 1.16 12.69 -27.74
C THR A 170 1.00 12.86 -26.24
N TYR A 171 0.39 13.96 -25.80
CA TYR A 171 0.10 14.18 -24.38
C TYR A 171 -0.75 13.04 -23.78
N LEU A 172 -1.84 12.65 -24.48
CA LEU A 172 -2.77 11.60 -24.04
C LEU A 172 -2.05 10.26 -23.91
N ILE A 173 -1.30 9.86 -24.94
CA ILE A 173 -0.55 8.59 -24.94
C ILE A 173 0.45 8.60 -23.79
N THR A 174 1.23 9.67 -23.64
CA THR A 174 2.23 9.76 -22.57
C THR A 174 1.58 9.68 -21.18
N ALA A 175 0.49 10.40 -20.95
CA ALA A 175 -0.20 10.40 -19.67
C ALA A 175 -0.76 9.02 -19.32
N LEU A 176 -1.45 8.37 -20.27
CA LEU A 176 -2.03 7.05 -20.07
C LEU A 176 -0.94 5.98 -19.87
N THR A 177 0.13 6.04 -20.65
CA THR A 177 1.28 5.13 -20.49
C THR A 177 1.89 5.31 -19.09
N PHE A 178 2.15 6.54 -18.68
CA PHE A 178 2.78 6.81 -17.37
C PHE A 178 1.92 6.32 -16.20
N VAL A 179 0.61 6.52 -16.25
CA VAL A 179 -0.29 6.09 -15.18
C VAL A 179 -0.47 4.56 -15.16
N ASN A 180 -0.58 3.92 -16.31
CA ASN A 180 -1.00 2.51 -16.35
C ASN A 180 0.18 1.52 -16.47
N CYS A 181 1.30 1.90 -17.09
CA CYS A 181 2.45 1.00 -17.27
C CYS A 181 3.40 0.92 -16.07
N CYS A 182 3.17 1.69 -15.00
CA CYS A 182 3.98 1.65 -13.78
C CYS A 182 3.54 0.59 -12.76
N GLY A 183 2.62 -0.31 -13.14
CA GLY A 183 2.08 -1.34 -12.25
C GLY A 183 0.90 -0.92 -11.38
N MET A 184 0.45 0.35 -11.46
CA MET A 184 -0.66 0.85 -10.63
C MET A 184 -1.93 0.01 -10.78
N THR A 185 -2.30 -0.37 -12.01
CA THR A 185 -3.46 -1.22 -12.26
C THR A 185 -3.36 -2.59 -11.61
N PHE A 186 -2.16 -3.17 -11.58
CA PHE A 186 -1.88 -4.42 -10.88
C PHE A 186 -2.09 -4.27 -9.37
N LEU A 187 -1.56 -3.20 -8.76
CA LEU A 187 -1.69 -2.94 -7.32
C LEU A 187 -3.15 -2.75 -6.92
N VAL A 188 -3.94 -2.03 -7.73
CA VAL A 188 -5.37 -1.84 -7.48
C VAL A 188 -6.15 -3.15 -7.58
N LYS A 189 -5.77 -4.03 -8.53
CA LYS A 189 -6.42 -5.33 -8.71
C LYS A 189 -5.99 -6.40 -7.71
N ARG A 190 -4.85 -6.21 -7.08
CA ARG A 190 -4.31 -7.10 -6.06
C ARG A 190 -4.01 -6.31 -4.77
N PRO A 191 -5.05 -5.96 -4.00
CA PRO A 191 -4.92 -5.11 -2.83
C PRO A 191 -4.38 -5.88 -1.61
N ASP A 192 -3.20 -6.48 -1.75
CA ASP A 192 -2.49 -7.12 -0.65
C ASP A 192 -1.72 -6.09 0.19
N PHE A 193 -1.18 -6.54 1.31
CA PHE A 193 -0.48 -5.65 2.23
C PHE A 193 0.83 -5.08 1.65
N TYR A 194 1.47 -5.76 0.67
CA TYR A 194 2.61 -5.21 -0.07
C TYR A 194 2.20 -4.07 -1.01
N SER A 195 1.00 -4.15 -1.57
CA SER A 195 0.48 -3.12 -2.48
C SER A 195 0.27 -1.78 -1.77
N VAL A 196 -0.01 -1.80 -0.46
CA VAL A 196 -0.24 -0.59 0.36
C VAL A 196 0.98 0.34 0.37
N PRO A 197 2.18 -0.08 0.83
CA PRO A 197 3.35 0.78 0.88
C PRO A 197 3.85 1.16 -0.52
N ILE A 198 3.73 0.27 -1.50
CA ILE A 198 4.14 0.55 -2.88
C ILE A 198 3.28 1.67 -3.48
N MET A 199 1.95 1.55 -3.41
CA MET A 199 1.05 2.55 -3.99
C MET A 199 1.17 3.90 -3.27
N THR A 200 1.32 3.86 -1.94
CA THR A 200 1.58 5.07 -1.14
C THR A 200 2.87 5.75 -1.57
N SER A 201 3.97 5.00 -1.71
CA SER A 201 5.27 5.54 -2.17
C SER A 201 5.17 6.18 -3.55
N MET A 202 4.50 5.53 -4.49
CA MET A 202 4.30 6.06 -5.85
C MET A 202 3.58 7.41 -5.82
N ALA A 203 2.54 7.52 -4.99
CA ALA A 203 1.80 8.78 -4.83
C ALA A 203 2.71 9.88 -4.27
N PHE A 204 3.43 9.62 -3.18
CA PHE A 204 4.31 10.61 -2.57
C PHE A 204 5.48 11.02 -3.47
N VAL A 205 6.08 10.08 -4.18
CA VAL A 205 7.19 10.36 -5.11
C VAL A 205 6.75 11.30 -6.22
N VAL A 206 5.63 11.02 -6.88
CA VAL A 206 5.16 11.86 -7.98
C VAL A 206 4.78 13.27 -7.50
N TRP A 207 4.16 13.39 -6.34
CA TRP A 207 3.83 14.69 -5.76
C TRP A 207 5.07 15.44 -5.28
N GLY A 208 6.05 14.74 -4.71
CA GLY A 208 7.35 15.32 -4.33
C GLY A 208 8.06 15.91 -5.54
N ILE A 209 8.14 15.16 -6.65
CA ILE A 209 8.72 15.65 -7.91
C ILE A 209 7.93 16.85 -8.45
N TYR A 210 6.58 16.77 -8.45
CA TYR A 210 5.75 17.89 -8.91
C TYR A 210 5.99 19.16 -8.09
N LEU A 211 6.01 19.04 -6.76
CA LEU A 211 6.23 20.18 -5.86
C LEU A 211 7.64 20.75 -6.03
N TRP A 212 8.65 19.90 -6.15
CA TRP A 212 10.02 20.32 -6.42
C TRP A 212 10.12 21.10 -7.73
N PHE A 213 9.61 20.55 -8.83
CA PHE A 213 9.59 21.27 -10.13
C PHE A 213 8.80 22.57 -10.05
N LYS A 214 7.70 22.60 -9.31
CA LYS A 214 6.90 23.80 -9.10
C LYS A 214 7.68 24.83 -8.30
N GLY A 215 8.38 24.43 -7.23
CA GLY A 215 9.21 25.29 -6.39
C GLY A 215 10.38 25.93 -7.16
N LEU A 216 11.09 25.15 -7.99
CA LEU A 216 12.16 25.67 -8.85
C LEU A 216 11.69 26.78 -9.81
N ASN A 217 10.41 26.92 -9.99
CA ASN A 217 9.81 27.84 -10.97
C ASN A 217 9.02 28.98 -10.33
N THR A 218 9.01 29.04 -9.03
CA THR A 218 8.45 30.15 -8.27
C THR A 218 9.61 30.92 -7.67
N ASP A 219 9.60 32.26 -7.78
CA ASP A 219 10.61 33.11 -7.14
C ASP A 219 10.61 33.04 -5.60
N LYS A 220 9.70 32.25 -5.06
CA LYS A 220 9.60 31.93 -3.62
C LYS A 220 10.49 30.73 -3.30
N LYS A 221 11.75 31.04 -2.93
CA LYS A 221 12.72 30.05 -2.41
C LYS A 221 12.27 29.36 -1.10
N GLU A 222 11.17 29.80 -0.51
CA GLU A 222 10.62 29.29 0.74
C GLU A 222 9.85 27.96 0.61
N LEU A 223 9.70 27.41 -0.62
CA LEU A 223 9.00 26.17 -0.91
C LEU A 223 9.95 25.00 -1.23
N LEU A 224 11.26 25.21 -1.08
CA LEU A 224 12.30 24.19 -1.20
C LEU A 224 12.85 23.81 0.17
#